data_9c161051974e9a10887544e70053b84e
#
_entry.id   9c161051974e9a10887544e70053b84e
#
_cell.length_a   1.000
_cell.length_b   1.000
_cell.length_c   1.000
_cell.angle_alpha   90.00
_cell.angle_beta   90.00
_cell.angle_gamma   90.00
#
_symmetry.space_group_name_H-M   'P 1'
#
loop_
_entity.id
_entity.type
_entity.pdbx_description
1 polymer ?
#
loop_
_entity_poly.entity_id
_entity_poly.type
_entity_poly.pdbx_seq_one_letter_code
_entity_poly.pdbx_strand_id
1 'polypeptide(L)'
;SDGCRDNVEDNDDDNDTVLDINDDCPRGDLWWISGPTTDYDGDGCRDAGEDLDSDNDGIEDTLDSCPIGDMGWISDHYTNDHDTDGCRDSTEDLDDDNDLVNDTWDRCPKGHLGWISDKTTDHDEDGCQDSNEDLDDDNDGVDDLTPDLCPKGQIGWVSNQATNDHDEDGC
;
A
#
# COMPACT_ATOMS: atom_id res chain seq x y z
N SER A 1 -6.33 35.36 -20.14
CA SER A 1 -7.34 36.42 -20.16
C SER A 1 -7.93 36.55 -21.55
N ASP A 2 -9.13 36.04 -21.76
CA ASP A 2 -9.91 36.03 -23.00
C ASP A 2 -10.80 37.27 -23.18
N GLY A 3 -10.92 38.06 -22.11
CA GLY A 3 -11.69 39.34 -22.08
C GLY A 3 -13.04 39.22 -21.40
N CYS A 4 -13.41 38.05 -20.89
CA CYS A 4 -14.60 37.85 -20.06
C CYS A 4 -14.35 38.26 -18.59
N ARG A 5 -15.39 38.30 -17.77
CA ARG A 5 -15.30 38.65 -16.35
C ARG A 5 -15.52 37.40 -15.51
N ASP A 6 -14.48 36.97 -14.87
CA ASP A 6 -14.34 35.71 -14.10
C ASP A 6 -15.54 35.40 -13.17
N ASN A 7 -16.27 36.30 -12.66
CA ASN A 7 -17.36 36.00 -11.72
C ASN A 7 -18.78 36.16 -12.31
N VAL A 8 -18.91 36.40 -13.61
CA VAL A 8 -20.20 36.82 -14.21
C VAL A 8 -20.43 36.28 -15.61
N GLU A 9 -19.37 36.17 -16.40
CA GLU A 9 -19.44 35.88 -17.85
C GLU A 9 -18.56 34.69 -18.24
N ASP A 10 -17.53 34.41 -17.45
CA ASP A 10 -16.64 33.28 -17.60
C ASP A 10 -17.12 32.16 -16.74
N ASN A 11 -17.05 30.96 -17.22
CA ASN A 11 -17.35 29.71 -16.47
C ASN A 11 -16.20 28.71 -16.54
N ASP A 12 -15.03 29.17 -16.99
CA ASP A 12 -13.78 28.43 -17.08
C ASP A 12 -12.67 29.49 -16.96
N ASP A 13 -12.45 29.96 -15.69
CA ASP A 13 -11.70 31.16 -15.36
C ASP A 13 -10.21 31.08 -15.75
N ASP A 14 -9.63 29.88 -15.85
CA ASP A 14 -8.22 29.65 -16.23
C ASP A 14 -8.03 29.04 -17.61
N ASN A 15 -9.13 28.60 -18.25
CA ASN A 15 -9.20 28.07 -19.61
C ASN A 15 -8.45 26.72 -19.78
N ASP A 16 -8.56 25.86 -18.81
CA ASP A 16 -8.03 24.51 -18.84
C ASP A 16 -8.98 23.47 -19.48
N THR A 17 -10.24 23.86 -19.73
CA THR A 17 -11.36 23.08 -20.28
C THR A 17 -12.24 22.37 -19.27
N VAL A 18 -11.97 22.51 -17.98
CA VAL A 18 -12.88 22.16 -16.89
C VAL A 18 -13.70 23.40 -16.52
N LEU A 19 -14.99 23.26 -16.28
CA LEU A 19 -15.81 24.40 -15.90
C LEU A 19 -15.67 24.67 -14.40
N ASP A 20 -15.60 25.94 -13.98
CA ASP A 20 -15.45 26.38 -12.58
C ASP A 20 -16.31 25.63 -11.57
N ILE A 21 -17.48 25.14 -11.98
CA ILE A 21 -18.41 24.40 -11.11
C ILE A 21 -17.98 22.95 -10.85
N ASN A 22 -17.09 22.42 -11.67
CA ASN A 22 -16.57 21.06 -11.58
C ASN A 22 -15.05 21.05 -11.40
N ASP A 23 -14.48 22.21 -11.17
CA ASP A 23 -13.06 22.47 -11.12
C ASP A 23 -12.67 22.83 -9.68
N ASP A 24 -11.81 22.01 -9.09
CA ASP A 24 -11.32 22.25 -7.73
C ASP A 24 -10.24 23.33 -7.70
N CYS A 25 -9.63 23.65 -8.87
CA CYS A 25 -8.66 24.72 -9.06
C CYS A 25 -9.12 25.80 -10.08
N PRO A 26 -10.32 26.39 -9.97
CA PRO A 26 -10.96 27.22 -11.01
C PRO A 26 -10.20 28.52 -11.36
N ARG A 27 -9.04 28.75 -10.82
CA ARG A 27 -8.07 29.82 -11.10
C ARG A 27 -6.65 29.34 -10.98
N GLY A 28 -6.45 28.14 -11.46
CA GLY A 28 -5.21 27.43 -11.41
C GLY A 28 -4.16 27.92 -12.41
N ASP A 29 -3.28 27.04 -12.79
CA ASP A 29 -2.25 27.29 -13.80
C ASP A 29 -2.89 27.60 -15.16
N LEU A 30 -2.33 28.55 -15.86
CA LEU A 30 -2.77 28.95 -17.20
C LEU A 30 -1.99 28.25 -18.30
N TRP A 31 -2.56 28.11 -19.49
CA TRP A 31 -1.89 27.63 -20.71
C TRP A 31 -1.65 26.12 -20.77
N TRP A 32 -2.49 25.38 -20.13
CA TRP A 32 -2.56 23.93 -20.24
C TRP A 32 -3.99 23.48 -20.59
N ILE A 33 -4.22 22.21 -20.75
CA ILE A 33 -5.53 21.61 -21.02
C ILE A 33 -5.63 20.37 -20.16
N SER A 34 -6.72 20.25 -19.41
CA SER A 34 -7.07 19.07 -18.62
C SER A 34 -7.18 17.83 -19.51
N GLY A 35 -6.62 16.76 -19.04
CA GLY A 35 -6.67 15.46 -19.70
C GLY A 35 -5.80 14.42 -19.01
N PRO A 36 -5.96 13.12 -19.33
CA PRO A 36 -5.44 11.98 -18.55
C PRO A 36 -3.91 11.92 -18.33
N THR A 37 -3.16 12.87 -18.80
CA THR A 37 -1.70 12.97 -18.63
C THR A 37 -1.26 14.27 -17.97
N THR A 38 -2.19 15.11 -17.58
CA THR A 38 -1.95 16.45 -17.04
C THR A 38 -2.86 16.76 -15.86
N ASP A 39 -3.92 16.01 -15.71
CA ASP A 39 -5.01 16.07 -14.75
C ASP A 39 -5.60 14.65 -14.75
N TYR A 40 -5.08 13.80 -13.88
CA TYR A 40 -5.33 12.36 -13.96
C TYR A 40 -6.74 12.00 -13.51
N ASP A 41 -7.22 12.61 -12.47
CA ASP A 41 -8.55 12.40 -11.89
C ASP A 41 -9.65 13.26 -12.54
N GLY A 42 -9.25 14.31 -13.29
CA GLY A 42 -10.16 15.17 -14.03
C GLY A 42 -10.84 16.25 -13.19
N ASP A 43 -10.22 16.66 -12.09
CA ASP A 43 -10.76 17.64 -11.15
C ASP A 43 -10.48 19.10 -11.51
N GLY A 44 -9.66 19.35 -12.57
CA GLY A 44 -9.27 20.68 -13.04
C GLY A 44 -8.00 21.23 -12.40
N CYS A 45 -7.38 20.50 -11.49
CA CYS A 45 -6.06 20.81 -10.97
C CYS A 45 -4.99 20.09 -11.80
N ARG A 46 -3.88 20.75 -12.02
CA ARG A 46 -2.80 20.17 -12.81
C ARG A 46 -1.88 19.33 -11.95
N ASP A 47 -1.72 18.01 -12.24
CA ASP A 47 -0.83 17.06 -11.52
C ASP A 47 0.59 17.62 -11.31
N ALA A 48 1.11 18.38 -12.27
CA ALA A 48 2.44 18.95 -12.22
C ALA A 48 2.47 20.32 -11.55
N GLY A 49 2.03 20.43 -10.30
CA GLY A 49 2.31 21.63 -9.53
C GLY A 49 1.21 22.21 -8.66
N GLU A 50 -0.05 22.09 -9.01
CA GLU A 50 -1.15 22.60 -8.20
C GLU A 50 -1.99 21.53 -7.54
N ASP A 51 -2.07 20.36 -8.16
CA ASP A 51 -2.62 19.17 -7.52
C ASP A 51 -1.60 18.57 -6.55
N LEU A 52 -2.07 18.15 -5.41
CA LEU A 52 -1.27 17.54 -4.35
C LEU A 52 -1.66 16.09 -4.08
N ASP A 53 -2.74 15.61 -4.69
CA ASP A 53 -3.33 14.28 -4.52
C ASP A 53 -3.97 13.89 -5.85
N SER A 54 -3.09 13.51 -6.82
CA SER A 54 -3.42 13.42 -8.26
C SER A 54 -4.44 12.33 -8.63
N ASP A 55 -4.77 11.38 -7.73
CA ASP A 55 -5.80 10.36 -7.94
C ASP A 55 -6.96 10.45 -6.95
N ASN A 56 -6.90 11.45 -6.04
CA ASN A 56 -7.92 11.75 -5.06
C ASN A 56 -8.26 10.57 -4.13
N ASP A 57 -7.24 9.83 -3.70
CA ASP A 57 -7.40 8.76 -2.71
C ASP A 57 -7.29 9.23 -1.26
N GLY A 58 -6.85 10.48 -1.04
CA GLY A 58 -6.70 11.13 0.26
C GLY A 58 -5.28 11.10 0.83
N ILE A 59 -4.30 10.58 0.09
CA ILE A 59 -2.87 10.62 0.41
C ILE A 59 -2.20 11.62 -0.55
N GLU A 60 -1.41 12.56 -0.01
CA GLU A 60 -0.69 13.51 -0.86
C GLU A 60 0.39 12.81 -1.70
N ASP A 61 0.56 13.14 -3.00
CA ASP A 61 1.53 12.57 -3.94
C ASP A 61 2.94 12.37 -3.36
N THR A 62 3.34 13.24 -2.44
CA THR A 62 4.66 13.20 -1.80
C THR A 62 4.81 12.11 -0.74
N LEU A 63 3.71 11.56 -0.28
CA LEU A 63 3.60 10.51 0.74
C LEU A 63 3.02 9.23 0.16
N ASP A 64 2.50 9.31 -1.05
CA ASP A 64 1.83 8.26 -1.78
C ASP A 64 2.84 7.43 -2.58
N SER A 65 2.79 6.12 -2.42
CA SER A 65 3.57 5.16 -3.21
C SER A 65 2.96 4.92 -4.60
N CYS A 66 1.66 5.22 -4.76
CA CYS A 66 0.89 5.08 -6.00
C CYS A 66 0.20 6.39 -6.44
N PRO A 67 0.90 7.53 -6.60
CA PRO A 67 0.31 8.87 -6.78
C PRO A 67 -0.51 9.06 -8.07
N ILE A 68 -0.62 8.07 -8.90
CA ILE A 68 -1.47 7.96 -10.09
C ILE A 68 -2.05 6.54 -10.08
N GLY A 69 -2.76 6.22 -9.01
CA GLY A 69 -3.31 4.91 -8.73
C GLY A 69 -4.76 4.73 -9.19
N ASP A 70 -5.45 3.79 -8.56
CA ASP A 70 -6.88 3.56 -8.77
C ASP A 70 -7.69 4.75 -8.25
N MET A 71 -8.58 5.28 -9.06
CA MET A 71 -9.48 6.39 -8.68
C MET A 71 -10.78 5.90 -8.03
N GLY A 72 -11.42 6.79 -7.26
CA GLY A 72 -12.78 6.58 -6.75
C GLY A 72 -12.86 5.74 -5.49
N TRP A 73 -11.81 5.74 -4.72
CA TRP A 73 -11.74 5.19 -3.37
C TRP A 73 -11.07 6.20 -2.43
N ILE A 74 -11.01 5.93 -1.16
CA ILE A 74 -10.28 6.74 -0.17
C ILE A 74 -9.47 5.79 0.69
N SER A 75 -8.22 6.10 0.91
CA SER A 75 -7.31 5.34 1.76
C SER A 75 -7.87 5.19 3.17
N ASP A 76 -7.95 3.97 3.66
CA ASP A 76 -8.39 3.64 5.02
C ASP A 76 -7.68 2.37 5.50
N HIS A 77 -6.83 2.54 6.52
CA HIS A 77 -6.03 1.48 7.13
C HIS A 77 -6.81 0.19 7.49
N TYR A 78 -8.10 0.30 7.79
CA TYR A 78 -8.89 -0.86 8.24
C TYR A 78 -9.60 -1.61 7.12
N THR A 79 -9.67 -1.04 5.93
CA THR A 79 -10.54 -1.57 4.89
C THR A 79 -9.90 -1.80 3.53
N ASN A 80 -8.89 -1.03 3.14
CA ASN A 80 -8.44 -1.06 1.75
C ASN A 80 -7.00 -0.59 1.48
N ASP A 81 -6.29 -0.12 2.52
CA ASP A 81 -4.91 0.36 2.44
C ASP A 81 -4.27 0.14 3.83
N HIS A 82 -3.71 -1.05 4.03
CA HIS A 82 -3.33 -1.52 5.36
C HIS A 82 -2.18 -0.72 5.97
N ASP A 83 -1.22 -0.34 5.20
CA ASP A 83 -0.02 0.40 5.63
C ASP A 83 -0.13 1.91 5.43
N THR A 84 -1.21 2.37 4.76
CA THR A 84 -1.51 3.78 4.48
C THR A 84 -0.47 4.46 3.58
N ASP A 85 0.00 3.73 2.58
CA ASP A 85 0.98 4.23 1.63
C ASP A 85 0.38 4.81 0.34
N GLY A 86 -0.98 4.79 0.20
CA GLY A 86 -1.70 5.28 -0.97
C GLY A 86 -1.90 4.25 -2.07
N CYS A 87 -1.39 3.04 -1.91
CA CYS A 87 -1.67 1.93 -2.82
C CYS A 87 -2.82 1.09 -2.29
N ARG A 88 -3.75 0.71 -3.16
CA ARG A 88 -4.90 -0.07 -2.76
C ARG A 88 -4.59 -1.55 -2.67
N ASP A 89 -4.70 -2.17 -1.47
CA ASP A 89 -4.41 -3.58 -1.17
C ASP A 89 -4.94 -4.58 -2.20
N SER A 90 -6.10 -4.33 -2.78
CA SER A 90 -6.76 -5.33 -3.65
C SER A 90 -6.29 -5.30 -5.10
N THR A 91 -5.57 -4.28 -5.55
CA THR A 91 -5.32 -4.02 -6.96
C THR A 91 -3.93 -3.49 -7.29
N GLU A 92 -3.36 -2.65 -6.46
CA GLU A 92 -2.13 -1.91 -6.74
C GLU A 92 -1.00 -2.31 -5.83
N ASP A 93 -1.30 -2.54 -4.57
CA ASP A 93 -0.33 -2.98 -3.59
C ASP A 93 0.01 -4.47 -3.79
N LEU A 94 1.25 -4.79 -3.64
CA LEU A 94 1.79 -6.15 -3.75
C LEU A 94 2.49 -6.59 -2.48
N ASP A 95 2.50 -5.72 -1.47
CA ASP A 95 3.18 -5.91 -0.18
C ASP A 95 2.43 -5.07 0.87
N ASP A 96 1.19 -5.52 1.19
CA ASP A 96 0.17 -4.77 1.95
C ASP A 96 0.63 -4.26 3.34
N ASP A 97 1.74 -4.76 3.89
CA ASP A 97 2.28 -4.31 5.19
C ASP A 97 3.71 -3.76 5.12
N ASN A 98 4.28 -3.69 3.91
CA ASN A 98 5.59 -3.13 3.62
C ASN A 98 6.75 -3.78 4.41
N ASP A 99 6.68 -5.10 4.60
CA ASP A 99 7.74 -5.87 5.26
C ASP A 99 8.84 -6.38 4.30
N LEU A 100 8.65 -6.18 2.98
CA LEU A 100 9.46 -6.60 1.83
C LEU A 100 9.24 -8.06 1.40
N VAL A 101 8.20 -8.70 1.86
CA VAL A 101 7.70 -9.97 1.33
C VAL A 101 6.41 -9.70 0.56
N ASN A 102 6.35 -10.08 -0.70
CA ASN A 102 5.17 -9.87 -1.54
C ASN A 102 4.01 -10.74 -1.06
N ASP A 103 2.76 -10.21 -1.01
CA ASP A 103 1.54 -10.89 -0.51
C ASP A 103 1.34 -12.32 -1.01
N THR A 104 1.79 -12.61 -2.23
CA THR A 104 1.67 -13.96 -2.80
C THR A 104 2.58 -14.99 -2.16
N TRP A 105 3.60 -14.56 -1.44
CA TRP A 105 4.60 -15.40 -0.76
C TRP A 105 4.56 -15.20 0.75
N ASP A 106 3.90 -14.14 1.16
CA ASP A 106 3.70 -13.76 2.54
C ASP A 106 2.56 -14.55 3.17
N ARG A 107 2.82 -15.14 4.34
CA ARG A 107 1.78 -15.81 5.14
C ARG A 107 0.98 -14.83 6.00
N CYS A 108 1.56 -13.66 6.28
CA CYS A 108 0.98 -12.59 7.07
C CYS A 108 0.83 -11.28 6.27
N PRO A 109 0.21 -11.26 5.07
CA PRO A 109 0.25 -10.14 4.14
C PRO A 109 -0.38 -8.83 4.64
N LYS A 110 -0.93 -8.81 5.81
CA LYS A 110 -1.43 -7.66 6.59
C LYS A 110 -0.99 -7.77 8.03
N GLY A 111 0.27 -8.09 8.19
CA GLY A 111 0.91 -8.27 9.45
C GLY A 111 1.23 -6.98 10.19
N HIS A 112 2.22 -7.01 11.02
CA HIS A 112 2.71 -5.85 11.75
C HIS A 112 3.43 -4.86 10.84
N LEU A 113 3.10 -3.59 10.96
CA LEU A 113 3.75 -2.51 10.23
C LEU A 113 5.07 -2.06 10.86
N GLY A 114 5.98 -1.53 10.03
CA GLY A 114 7.18 -0.81 10.49
C GLY A 114 8.35 -1.70 10.87
N TRP A 115 8.42 -2.90 10.34
CA TRP A 115 9.56 -3.81 10.41
C TRP A 115 9.94 -4.29 9.00
N ILE A 116 10.99 -5.03 8.87
CA ILE A 116 11.43 -5.62 7.61
C ILE A 116 11.76 -7.08 7.85
N SER A 117 11.26 -7.97 7.01
CA SER A 117 11.57 -9.38 7.01
C SER A 117 13.06 -9.59 6.69
N ASP A 118 13.77 -10.18 7.64
CA ASP A 118 15.12 -10.71 7.49
C ASP A 118 15.36 -11.84 8.50
N LYS A 119 16.42 -12.63 8.32
CA LYS A 119 16.75 -13.79 9.18
C LYS A 119 16.89 -13.51 10.68
N THR A 120 16.74 -12.28 11.12
CA THR A 120 16.79 -11.91 12.54
C THR A 120 15.43 -11.51 13.11
N THR A 121 14.49 -11.25 12.24
CA THR A 121 13.13 -10.80 12.55
C THR A 121 12.06 -11.77 12.05
N ASP A 122 12.43 -12.60 11.08
CA ASP A 122 11.63 -13.60 10.39
C ASP A 122 12.59 -14.73 9.99
N HIS A 123 12.63 -15.79 10.79
CA HIS A 123 13.67 -16.81 10.67
C HIS A 123 13.56 -17.64 9.40
N ASP A 124 12.35 -17.97 8.98
CA ASP A 124 12.07 -18.79 7.81
C ASP A 124 11.71 -17.98 6.55
N GLU A 125 11.68 -16.65 6.66
CA GLU A 125 11.45 -15.71 5.56
C GLU A 125 10.05 -15.89 4.92
N ASP A 126 9.02 -16.13 5.76
CA ASP A 126 7.65 -16.34 5.29
C ASP A 126 6.74 -15.10 5.39
N GLY A 127 7.28 -13.94 5.87
CA GLY A 127 6.57 -12.68 6.00
C GLY A 127 5.86 -12.49 7.35
N CYS A 128 5.96 -13.45 8.27
CA CYS A 128 5.43 -13.30 9.61
C CYS A 128 6.55 -12.94 10.60
N GLN A 129 6.33 -11.94 11.45
CA GLN A 129 7.35 -11.52 12.41
C GLN A 129 7.44 -12.48 13.59
N ASP A 130 8.59 -13.15 13.81
CA ASP A 130 8.88 -14.11 14.89
C ASP A 130 8.44 -13.64 16.29
N SER A 131 8.49 -12.36 16.55
CA SER A 131 8.23 -11.84 17.91
C SER A 131 6.76 -11.69 18.27
N ASN A 132 5.85 -11.68 17.30
CA ASN A 132 4.48 -11.25 17.53
C ASN A 132 3.43 -12.07 16.81
N GLU A 133 3.64 -12.48 15.58
CA GLU A 133 2.63 -13.03 14.69
C GLU A 133 2.95 -14.43 14.20
N ASP A 134 4.23 -14.77 14.09
CA ASP A 134 4.61 -16.14 13.85
C ASP A 134 4.49 -17.00 15.13
N LEU A 135 3.99 -18.18 14.99
CA LEU A 135 3.82 -19.15 16.08
C LEU A 135 4.71 -20.41 15.88
N ASP A 136 5.42 -20.50 14.75
CA ASP A 136 6.23 -21.62 14.33
C ASP A 136 7.40 -21.09 13.49
N ASP A 137 8.35 -20.40 14.16
CA ASP A 137 9.41 -19.58 13.57
C ASP A 137 10.30 -20.32 12.54
N ASP A 138 10.28 -21.66 12.48
CA ASP A 138 11.06 -22.44 11.49
C ASP A 138 10.21 -23.30 10.55
N ASN A 139 8.87 -23.18 10.68
CA ASN A 139 7.88 -23.89 9.88
C ASN A 139 8.04 -25.42 9.89
N ASP A 140 8.41 -25.98 11.03
CA ASP A 140 8.54 -27.45 11.19
C ASP A 140 7.23 -28.14 11.56
N GLY A 141 6.20 -27.36 11.92
CA GLY A 141 4.85 -27.82 12.28
C GLY A 141 4.67 -28.05 13.78
N VAL A 142 5.60 -27.58 14.62
CA VAL A 142 5.50 -27.55 16.08
C VAL A 142 5.51 -26.09 16.53
N ASP A 143 4.43 -25.66 17.20
CA ASP A 143 4.32 -24.27 17.66
C ASP A 143 5.37 -23.94 18.71
N ASP A 144 6.06 -22.80 18.63
CA ASP A 144 7.09 -22.30 19.55
C ASP A 144 6.64 -22.27 21.03
N LEU A 145 5.35 -22.05 21.26
CA LEU A 145 4.74 -21.96 22.60
C LEU A 145 4.44 -23.32 23.24
N THR A 146 4.46 -24.42 22.46
CA THR A 146 4.18 -25.78 22.92
C THR A 146 5.12 -26.77 22.29
N PRO A 147 5.61 -27.64 22.97
CA PRO A 147 6.90 -28.14 23.40
C PRO A 147 8.01 -28.09 22.33
N ASP A 148 8.03 -27.12 21.45
CA ASP A 148 9.17 -26.94 20.56
C ASP A 148 10.43 -26.56 21.37
N LEU A 149 11.44 -27.41 21.32
CA LEU A 149 12.72 -27.18 21.95
C LEU A 149 13.74 -26.47 21.03
N CYS A 150 13.41 -26.35 19.74
CA CYS A 150 14.24 -25.74 18.72
C CYS A 150 13.46 -24.69 17.88
N PRO A 151 12.79 -23.67 18.45
CA PRO A 151 11.88 -22.78 17.76
C PRO A 151 12.48 -21.97 16.61
N LYS A 152 13.77 -22.02 16.42
CA LYS A 152 14.54 -21.48 15.26
C LYS A 152 15.52 -22.55 14.79
N GLY A 153 14.99 -23.71 14.56
CA GLY A 153 15.73 -24.87 14.13
C GLY A 153 16.14 -24.87 12.65
N GLN A 154 16.12 -26.00 12.03
CA GLN A 154 16.48 -26.13 10.63
C GLN A 154 15.25 -25.97 9.73
N ILE A 155 15.21 -24.93 8.94
CA ILE A 155 14.16 -24.67 7.95
C ILE A 155 14.08 -25.77 6.88
N GLY A 156 12.89 -26.05 6.39
CA GLY A 156 12.66 -26.90 5.21
C GLY A 156 12.47 -28.39 5.51
N TRP A 157 12.11 -28.72 6.73
CA TRP A 157 11.63 -30.05 7.12
C TRP A 157 10.32 -29.92 7.91
N VAL A 158 9.64 -31.00 8.14
CA VAL A 158 8.41 -31.03 8.96
C VAL A 158 8.56 -32.11 9.99
N SER A 159 8.28 -31.81 11.25
CA SER A 159 8.29 -32.74 12.37
C SER A 159 7.40 -33.96 12.09
N ASN A 160 7.89 -35.14 12.32
CA ASN A 160 7.15 -36.37 12.11
C ASN A 160 7.67 -37.50 13.01
N GLN A 161 6.85 -37.89 13.98
CA GLN A 161 7.18 -38.95 14.97
C GLN A 161 7.69 -40.24 14.39
N ALA A 162 7.27 -40.62 13.20
CA ALA A 162 7.63 -41.90 12.60
C ALA A 162 8.98 -41.88 11.86
N THR A 163 9.51 -40.69 11.53
CA THR A 163 10.63 -40.58 10.56
C THR A 163 11.81 -39.73 11.00
N ASN A 164 11.59 -38.59 11.62
CA ASN A 164 12.63 -37.57 11.84
C ASN A 164 12.59 -36.87 13.20
N ASP A 165 11.47 -36.95 13.89
CA ASP A 165 11.28 -36.34 15.21
C ASP A 165 10.45 -37.31 16.08
N HIS A 166 11.12 -38.19 16.82
CA HIS A 166 10.48 -39.29 17.51
C HIS A 166 9.73 -38.89 18.79
N ASP A 167 10.04 -37.78 19.36
CA ASP A 167 9.44 -37.22 20.58
C ASP A 167 8.56 -35.99 20.32
N GLU A 168 8.48 -35.56 19.05
CA GLU A 168 7.65 -34.44 18.59
C GLU A 168 8.00 -33.13 19.34
N ASP A 169 9.27 -32.86 19.51
CA ASP A 169 9.78 -31.70 20.23
C ASP A 169 10.36 -30.59 19.32
N GLY A 170 10.22 -30.73 17.99
CA GLY A 170 10.67 -29.73 17.04
C GLY A 170 12.19 -29.73 16.76
N CYS A 171 12.93 -30.80 17.13
CA CYS A 171 14.37 -30.87 16.97
C CYS A 171 14.86 -31.97 16.03
#